data_66c270b54a30994ffc13e734ad610491
#
_entry.id   66c270b54a30994ffc13e734ad610491
#
_cell.length_a   1.000
_cell.length_b   1.000
_cell.length_c   1.000
_cell.angle_alpha   90.00
_cell.angle_beta   90.00
_cell.angle_gamma   90.00
#
_symmetry.space_group_name_H-M   'P 1'
#
loop_
_entity.id
_entity.type
_entity.pdbx_description
1 polymer ?
#
loop_
_entity_poly.entity_id
_entity_poly.type
_entity_poly.pdbx_seq_one_letter_code
_entity_poly.pdbx_strand_id
1 'polypeptide(L)'
;IDTEALIDMLDPKKDIDGLTTYNIGLVTAGKGGFAPCTAKACMAILNHYDIPVEGKHVVVIGRSQVIGKPVALMTLGAHGTVTMCHSRTPDLAEQVKRGDIVIAAAGRAHMITANMIKPGAVVIDVGINELDGKTVGDVDYDAVKGIASAITPVPGGVGSVTTTMMLEAVYEAYHA
;
A
#
# COMPACT_ATOMS: atom_id res chain seq x y z
N ILE A 1 -15.71 -3.86 20.80
CA ILE A 1 -14.36 -3.57 21.33
C ILE A 1 -13.90 -2.28 20.72
N ASP A 2 -13.44 -1.35 21.56
CA ASP A 2 -12.87 -0.08 21.11
C ASP A 2 -11.41 -0.32 20.68
N THR A 3 -11.20 -0.43 19.37
CA THR A 3 -9.88 -0.74 18.79
C THR A 3 -8.92 0.43 18.95
N GLU A 4 -9.39 1.68 18.91
CA GLU A 4 -8.53 2.85 19.07
C GLU A 4 -7.98 2.91 20.51
N ALA A 5 -8.84 2.70 21.51
CA ALA A 5 -8.40 2.65 22.89
C ALA A 5 -7.39 1.51 23.18
N LEU A 6 -7.53 0.36 22.52
CA LEU A 6 -6.55 -0.73 22.63
C LEU A 6 -5.21 -0.38 22.01
N ILE A 7 -5.21 0.26 20.85
CA ILE A 7 -3.97 0.70 20.17
C ILE A 7 -3.24 1.75 21.02
N ASP A 8 -3.96 2.67 21.64
CA ASP A 8 -3.37 3.70 22.49
C ASP A 8 -2.73 3.14 23.79
N MET A 9 -3.16 1.95 24.21
CA MET A 9 -2.56 1.24 25.37
C MET A 9 -1.33 0.40 25.01
N LEU A 10 -1.06 0.18 23.72
CA LEU A 10 0.05 -0.65 23.26
C LEU A 10 1.39 0.09 23.46
N ASP A 11 2.37 -0.60 24.05
CA ASP A 11 3.73 -0.10 24.09
C ASP A 11 4.28 0.07 22.67
N PRO A 12 4.66 1.30 22.25
CA PRO A 12 5.15 1.54 20.90
C PRO A 12 6.35 0.66 20.48
N LYS A 13 7.13 0.16 21.44
CA LYS A 13 8.25 -0.76 21.18
C LYS A 13 7.78 -2.18 20.82
N LYS A 14 6.55 -2.53 21.16
CA LYS A 14 5.92 -3.83 20.84
C LYS A 14 4.95 -3.74 19.67
N ASP A 15 4.73 -2.53 19.17
CA ASP A 15 3.86 -2.23 18.04
C ASP A 15 4.58 -2.46 16.71
N ILE A 16 4.85 -3.72 16.42
CA ILE A 16 5.62 -4.14 15.23
C ILE A 16 4.91 -3.84 13.89
N ASP A 17 3.60 -3.58 13.92
CA ASP A 17 2.83 -3.19 12.73
C ASP A 17 2.58 -1.67 12.64
N GLY A 18 3.19 -0.88 13.55
CA GLY A 18 3.22 0.57 13.49
C GLY A 18 1.84 1.25 13.53
N LEU A 19 0.92 0.72 14.35
CA LEU A 19 -0.46 1.19 14.45
C LEU A 19 -0.63 2.32 15.48
N THR A 20 0.30 2.44 16.45
CA THR A 20 0.23 3.47 17.48
C THR A 20 0.44 4.86 16.89
N THR A 21 -0.20 5.84 17.48
CA THR A 21 0.00 7.27 17.15
C THR A 21 1.47 7.66 17.23
N TYR A 22 2.23 7.07 18.15
CA TYR A 22 3.66 7.30 18.30
C TYR A 22 4.45 6.84 17.06
N ASN A 23 4.29 5.59 16.64
CA ASN A 23 4.99 5.05 15.45
C ASN A 23 4.54 5.74 14.17
N ILE A 24 3.23 5.99 13.99
CA ILE A 24 2.72 6.78 12.86
C ILE A 24 3.36 8.16 12.81
N GLY A 25 3.54 8.81 13.97
CA GLY A 25 4.22 10.10 14.09
C GLY A 25 5.69 10.03 13.66
N LEU A 26 6.42 9.00 14.08
CA LEU A 26 7.82 8.79 13.69
C LEU A 26 7.96 8.56 12.18
N VAL A 27 7.12 7.69 11.60
CA VAL A 27 7.09 7.43 10.15
C VAL A 27 6.78 8.70 9.36
N THR A 28 5.79 9.46 9.81
CA THR A 28 5.41 10.74 9.19
C THR A 28 6.55 11.76 9.21
N ALA A 29 7.30 11.79 10.31
CA ALA A 29 8.42 12.71 10.50
C ALA A 29 9.73 12.22 9.83
N GLY A 30 9.74 11.02 9.24
CA GLY A 30 10.97 10.41 8.69
C GLY A 30 12.02 10.08 9.76
N LYS A 31 11.60 9.81 11.00
CA LYS A 31 12.48 9.56 12.15
C LYS A 31 12.62 8.08 12.53
N GLY A 32 12.29 7.17 11.63
CA GLY A 32 12.24 5.74 11.91
C GLY A 32 10.91 5.33 12.56
N GLY A 33 10.95 4.37 13.48
CA GLY A 33 9.76 3.74 14.06
C GLY A 33 9.25 2.57 13.23
N PHE A 34 8.32 1.80 13.79
CA PHE A 34 7.68 0.72 13.05
C PHE A 34 6.67 1.28 12.06
N ALA A 35 6.80 0.91 10.80
CA ALA A 35 5.81 1.22 9.77
C ALA A 35 4.91 0.01 9.52
N PRO A 36 3.63 0.20 9.15
CA PRO A 36 2.73 -0.90 8.83
C PRO A 36 3.33 -1.87 7.82
N CYS A 37 3.32 -3.16 8.17
CA CYS A 37 3.99 -4.22 7.40
C CYS A 37 3.49 -4.30 5.96
N THR A 38 2.21 -4.05 5.71
CA THR A 38 1.65 -4.02 4.36
C THR A 38 2.18 -2.85 3.53
N ALA A 39 2.38 -1.69 4.14
CA ALA A 39 3.00 -0.54 3.47
C ALA A 39 4.49 -0.81 3.18
N LYS A 40 5.23 -1.39 4.14
CA LYS A 40 6.61 -1.89 3.93
C LYS A 40 6.66 -2.89 2.77
N ALA A 41 5.70 -3.82 2.68
CA ALA A 41 5.63 -4.81 1.61
C ALA A 41 5.50 -4.17 0.22
N CYS A 42 4.69 -3.13 0.06
CA CYS A 42 4.60 -2.40 -1.21
C CYS A 42 5.96 -1.81 -1.62
N MET A 43 6.66 -1.17 -0.68
CA MET A 43 7.98 -0.59 -0.94
C MET A 43 9.03 -1.67 -1.22
N ALA A 44 9.00 -2.79 -0.48
CA ALA A 44 9.90 -3.93 -0.70
C ALA A 44 9.73 -4.53 -2.09
N ILE A 45 8.49 -4.66 -2.58
CA ILE A 45 8.21 -5.12 -3.95
C ILE A 45 8.82 -4.16 -4.98
N LEU A 46 8.57 -2.85 -4.85
CA LEU A 46 9.12 -1.86 -5.78
C LEU A 46 10.65 -1.92 -5.80
N ASN A 47 11.29 -2.00 -4.63
CA ASN A 47 12.74 -2.10 -4.51
C ASN A 47 13.28 -3.42 -5.08
N HIS A 48 12.63 -4.55 -4.84
CA HIS A 48 13.08 -5.86 -5.31
C HIS A 48 13.10 -5.96 -6.84
N TYR A 49 12.16 -5.28 -7.50
CA TYR A 49 12.09 -5.27 -8.98
C TYR A 49 12.77 -4.04 -9.60
N ASP A 50 13.60 -3.32 -8.83
CA ASP A 50 14.32 -2.12 -9.29
C ASP A 50 13.41 -1.08 -9.93
N ILE A 51 12.17 -0.91 -9.37
CA ILE A 51 11.20 0.08 -9.83
C ILE A 51 11.42 1.39 -9.05
N PRO A 52 12.00 2.42 -9.68
CA PRO A 52 12.30 3.67 -8.98
C PRO A 52 11.01 4.42 -8.64
N VAL A 53 10.91 4.90 -7.41
CA VAL A 53 9.84 5.81 -6.96
C VAL A 53 10.22 7.27 -7.19
N GLU A 54 11.51 7.58 -7.14
CA GLU A 54 12.03 8.93 -7.33
C GLU A 54 11.58 9.53 -8.67
N GLY A 55 10.99 10.73 -8.59
CA GLY A 55 10.49 11.46 -9.75
C GLY A 55 9.23 10.88 -10.39
N LYS A 56 8.65 9.81 -9.83
CA LYS A 56 7.41 9.18 -10.35
C LYS A 56 6.17 9.80 -9.73
N HIS A 57 5.08 9.82 -10.49
CA HIS A 57 3.77 10.13 -9.96
C HIS A 57 3.14 8.85 -9.40
N VAL A 58 2.97 8.81 -8.08
CA VAL A 58 2.38 7.69 -7.35
C VAL A 58 0.94 8.02 -7.01
N VAL A 59 -0.01 7.21 -7.46
CA VAL A 59 -1.42 7.34 -7.09
C VAL A 59 -1.79 6.24 -6.12
N VAL A 60 -2.17 6.63 -4.90
CA VAL A 60 -2.60 5.73 -3.84
C VAL A 60 -4.11 5.81 -3.70
N ILE A 61 -4.81 4.67 -3.89
CA ILE A 61 -6.26 4.58 -3.79
C ILE A 61 -6.62 3.90 -2.47
N GLY A 62 -7.12 4.67 -1.53
CA GLY A 62 -7.37 4.29 -0.14
C GLY A 62 -6.64 5.20 0.82
N ARG A 63 -7.21 5.39 2.03
CA ARG A 63 -6.65 6.29 3.06
C ARG A 63 -6.70 5.71 4.46
N SER A 64 -6.65 4.38 4.57
CA SER A 64 -6.58 3.71 5.87
C SER A 64 -5.29 4.07 6.60
N GLN A 65 -5.30 3.96 7.92
CA GLN A 65 -4.11 4.18 8.74
C GLN A 65 -3.09 3.05 8.60
N VAL A 66 -3.55 1.87 8.20
CA VAL A 66 -2.72 0.66 8.08
C VAL A 66 -2.02 0.54 6.72
N ILE A 67 -2.61 1.09 5.64
CA ILE A 67 -2.07 0.90 4.28
C ILE A 67 -1.94 2.24 3.55
N GLY A 68 -3.06 2.90 3.25
CA GLY A 68 -3.08 4.02 2.31
C GLY A 68 -2.22 5.21 2.76
N LYS A 69 -2.42 5.70 3.99
CA LYS A 69 -1.62 6.80 4.53
C LYS A 69 -0.13 6.43 4.68
N PRO A 70 0.23 5.29 5.31
CA PRO A 70 1.64 4.92 5.44
C PRO A 70 2.36 4.76 4.10
N VAL A 71 1.79 4.04 3.13
CA VAL A 71 2.46 3.86 1.84
C VAL A 71 2.59 5.16 1.07
N ALA A 72 1.63 6.09 1.18
CA ALA A 72 1.74 7.42 0.60
C ALA A 72 2.90 8.21 1.21
N LEU A 73 3.07 8.17 2.53
CA LEU A 73 4.18 8.82 3.23
C LEU A 73 5.53 8.18 2.88
N MET A 74 5.59 6.85 2.78
CA MET A 74 6.81 6.14 2.41
C MET A 74 7.23 6.45 0.96
N THR A 75 6.27 6.48 0.03
CA THR A 75 6.56 6.85 -1.37
C THR A 75 6.92 8.33 -1.52
N LEU A 76 6.33 9.22 -0.71
CA LEU A 76 6.76 10.62 -0.63
C LEU A 76 8.20 10.73 -0.10
N GLY A 77 8.53 9.98 0.96
CA GLY A 77 9.89 9.91 1.50
C GLY A 77 10.92 9.34 0.51
N ALA A 78 10.47 8.50 -0.43
CA ALA A 78 11.28 7.98 -1.54
C ALA A 78 11.28 8.92 -2.78
N HIS A 79 10.99 10.21 -2.59
CA HIS A 79 11.01 11.26 -3.62
C HIS A 79 9.96 11.10 -4.72
N GLY A 80 8.86 10.37 -4.48
CA GLY A 80 7.71 10.31 -5.36
C GLY A 80 6.79 11.53 -5.21
N THR A 81 6.08 11.89 -6.28
CA THR A 81 4.96 12.83 -6.22
C THR A 81 3.68 12.07 -5.97
N VAL A 82 3.02 12.28 -4.83
CA VAL A 82 1.91 11.43 -4.38
C VAL A 82 0.55 12.11 -4.54
N THR A 83 -0.38 11.41 -5.18
CA THR A 83 -1.81 11.73 -5.16
C THR A 83 -2.57 10.67 -4.37
N MET A 84 -3.22 11.07 -3.28
CA MET A 84 -4.08 10.17 -2.51
C MET A 84 -5.53 10.30 -2.92
N CYS A 85 -6.15 9.18 -3.31
CA CYS A 85 -7.54 9.08 -3.71
C CYS A 85 -8.36 8.29 -2.68
N HIS A 86 -9.64 8.58 -2.59
CA HIS A 86 -10.57 7.92 -1.67
C HIS A 86 -12.01 7.95 -2.20
N SER A 87 -12.96 7.40 -1.47
CA SER A 87 -14.38 7.29 -1.87
C SER A 87 -15.09 8.61 -2.18
N ARG A 88 -14.50 9.75 -1.84
CA ARG A 88 -15.03 11.10 -2.14
C ARG A 88 -14.18 11.85 -3.18
N THR A 89 -13.21 11.18 -3.80
CA THR A 89 -12.40 11.80 -4.87
C THR A 89 -13.26 11.87 -6.14
N PRO A 90 -13.48 13.05 -6.70
CA PRO A 90 -14.16 13.18 -7.99
C PRO A 90 -13.25 12.65 -9.09
N ASP A 91 -13.87 12.16 -10.17
CA ASP A 91 -13.18 11.73 -11.39
C ASP A 91 -11.98 10.80 -11.12
N LEU A 92 -12.21 9.77 -10.27
CA LEU A 92 -11.16 8.85 -9.82
C LEU A 92 -10.35 8.29 -11.01
N ALA A 93 -11.00 7.94 -12.11
CA ALA A 93 -10.34 7.40 -13.28
C ALA A 93 -9.27 8.35 -13.84
N GLU A 94 -9.54 9.64 -13.89
CA GLU A 94 -8.60 10.65 -14.37
C GLU A 94 -7.42 10.85 -13.41
N GLN A 95 -7.64 10.68 -12.10
CA GLN A 95 -6.54 10.71 -11.14
C GLN A 95 -5.64 9.48 -11.30
N VAL A 96 -6.23 8.29 -11.43
CA VAL A 96 -5.50 7.02 -11.57
C VAL A 96 -4.66 7.00 -12.86
N LYS A 97 -5.19 7.51 -13.98
CA LYS A 97 -4.46 7.62 -15.26
C LYS A 97 -3.17 8.43 -15.21
N ARG A 98 -3.01 9.30 -14.22
CA ARG A 98 -1.78 10.08 -14.05
C ARG A 98 -0.63 9.27 -13.44
N GLY A 99 -0.95 8.15 -12.78
CA GLY A 99 0.01 7.35 -12.04
C GLY A 99 1.01 6.63 -12.94
N ASP A 100 2.28 6.85 -12.69
CA ASP A 100 3.36 5.96 -13.15
C ASP A 100 3.37 4.70 -12.29
N ILE A 101 3.04 4.86 -11.00
CA ILE A 101 2.83 3.78 -10.04
C ILE A 101 1.44 3.96 -9.43
N VAL A 102 0.63 2.91 -9.44
CA VAL A 102 -0.72 2.88 -8.86
C VAL A 102 -0.74 1.86 -7.73
N ILE A 103 -1.11 2.29 -6.52
CA ILE A 103 -1.24 1.42 -5.34
C ILE A 103 -2.72 1.37 -4.97
N ALA A 104 -3.36 0.22 -5.22
CA ALA A 104 -4.78 0.01 -4.97
C ALA A 104 -4.99 -0.62 -3.59
N ALA A 105 -5.64 0.11 -2.68
CA ALA A 105 -5.94 -0.28 -1.29
C ALA A 105 -7.32 0.24 -0.86
N ALA A 106 -8.32 0.06 -1.72
CA ALA A 106 -9.69 0.54 -1.53
C ALA A 106 -10.61 -0.48 -0.85
N GLY A 107 -10.23 -1.76 -0.84
CA GLY A 107 -11.05 -2.86 -0.30
C GLY A 107 -12.33 -3.08 -1.11
N ARG A 108 -12.27 -2.97 -2.43
CA ARG A 108 -13.40 -3.15 -3.35
C ARG A 108 -12.97 -3.94 -4.57
N ALA A 109 -13.50 -5.17 -4.71
CA ALA A 109 -13.20 -6.07 -5.81
C ALA A 109 -13.34 -5.40 -7.18
N HIS A 110 -12.30 -5.54 -8.00
CA HIS A 110 -12.24 -5.11 -9.40
C HIS A 110 -12.65 -3.63 -9.65
N MET A 111 -12.46 -2.77 -8.64
CA MET A 111 -12.80 -1.36 -8.76
C MET A 111 -11.91 -0.62 -9.76
N ILE A 112 -10.66 -1.05 -9.89
CA ILE A 112 -9.68 -0.46 -10.80
C ILE A 112 -9.67 -1.27 -12.09
N THR A 113 -10.09 -0.65 -13.17
CA THR A 113 -10.27 -1.26 -14.49
C THR A 113 -9.24 -0.77 -15.50
N ALA A 114 -9.12 -1.46 -16.62
CA ALA A 114 -8.14 -1.19 -17.67
C ALA A 114 -8.14 0.28 -18.18
N ASN A 115 -9.32 0.86 -18.33
CA ASN A 115 -9.48 2.25 -18.80
C ASN A 115 -9.02 3.32 -17.79
N MET A 116 -8.69 2.91 -16.56
CA MET A 116 -8.16 3.78 -15.50
C MET A 116 -6.63 3.75 -15.44
N ILE A 117 -5.97 2.79 -16.10
CA ILE A 117 -4.53 2.60 -16.01
C ILE A 117 -3.81 3.23 -17.19
N LYS A 118 -2.80 4.01 -16.91
CA LYS A 118 -1.87 4.54 -17.91
C LYS A 118 -1.08 3.38 -18.53
N PRO A 119 -0.97 3.25 -19.85
CA PRO A 119 -0.11 2.24 -20.46
C PRO A 119 1.33 2.31 -19.93
N GLY A 120 1.85 1.17 -19.53
CA GLY A 120 3.20 1.06 -18.95
C GLY A 120 3.29 1.41 -17.46
N ALA A 121 2.20 1.74 -16.77
CA ALA A 121 2.21 1.96 -15.33
C ALA A 121 2.53 0.67 -14.57
N VAL A 122 3.12 0.84 -13.38
CA VAL A 122 3.26 -0.25 -12.39
C VAL A 122 2.05 -0.25 -11.48
N VAL A 123 1.48 -1.42 -11.20
CA VAL A 123 0.27 -1.57 -10.39
C VAL A 123 0.55 -2.50 -9.20
N ILE A 124 0.41 -1.97 -8.00
CA ILE A 124 0.51 -2.73 -6.74
C ILE A 124 -0.92 -2.89 -6.19
N ASP A 125 -1.46 -4.08 -6.29
CA ASP A 125 -2.78 -4.41 -5.76
C ASP A 125 -2.66 -4.96 -4.33
N VAL A 126 -3.18 -4.22 -3.36
CA VAL A 126 -3.18 -4.56 -1.93
C VAL A 126 -4.53 -5.11 -1.50
N GLY A 127 -5.54 -5.01 -2.35
CA GLY A 127 -6.90 -5.46 -2.06
C GLY A 127 -6.96 -6.96 -1.79
N ILE A 128 -7.75 -7.34 -0.79
CA ILE A 128 -8.13 -8.74 -0.53
C ILE A 128 -9.64 -8.75 -0.38
N ASN A 129 -10.31 -9.25 -1.38
CA ASN A 129 -11.77 -9.32 -1.44
C ASN A 129 -12.20 -10.75 -1.77
N GLU A 130 -13.44 -11.08 -1.47
CA GLU A 130 -14.08 -12.31 -1.91
C GLU A 130 -15.10 -11.97 -3.00
N LEU A 131 -15.01 -12.63 -4.15
CA LEU A 131 -15.95 -12.53 -5.26
C LEU A 131 -16.20 -13.94 -5.81
N ASP A 132 -17.46 -14.37 -5.77
CA ASP A 132 -17.89 -15.70 -6.24
C ASP A 132 -17.07 -16.87 -5.64
N GLY A 133 -16.73 -16.78 -4.35
CA GLY A 133 -15.94 -17.79 -3.63
C GLY A 133 -14.45 -17.81 -3.98
N LYS A 134 -13.96 -16.78 -4.67
CA LYS A 134 -12.54 -16.61 -5.01
C LYS A 134 -11.97 -15.37 -4.35
N THR A 135 -10.72 -15.46 -3.93
CA THR A 135 -9.96 -14.28 -3.47
C THR A 135 -9.52 -13.47 -4.68
N VAL A 136 -9.88 -12.18 -4.69
CA VAL A 136 -9.53 -11.23 -5.76
C VAL A 136 -9.02 -9.92 -5.17
N GLY A 137 -8.31 -9.14 -5.98
CA GLY A 137 -7.83 -7.82 -5.61
C GLY A 137 -8.84 -6.69 -5.87
N ASP A 138 -8.37 -5.47 -5.65
CA ASP A 138 -9.08 -4.25 -6.02
C ASP A 138 -8.98 -3.96 -7.52
N VAL A 139 -8.02 -4.57 -8.20
CA VAL A 139 -7.75 -4.39 -9.63
C VAL A 139 -8.33 -5.55 -10.42
N ASP A 140 -8.97 -5.26 -11.55
CA ASP A 140 -9.31 -6.27 -12.55
C ASP A 140 -8.01 -6.74 -13.24
N TYR A 141 -7.39 -7.75 -12.61
CA TYR A 141 -6.07 -8.25 -12.99
C TYR A 141 -6.00 -8.65 -14.47
N ASP A 142 -6.98 -9.40 -14.94
CA ASP A 142 -6.98 -9.91 -16.30
C ASP A 142 -7.10 -8.81 -17.36
N ALA A 143 -7.87 -7.78 -17.06
CA ALA A 143 -8.01 -6.63 -17.94
C ALA A 143 -6.78 -5.69 -17.92
N VAL A 144 -6.07 -5.60 -16.77
CA VAL A 144 -4.97 -4.65 -16.56
C VAL A 144 -3.60 -5.23 -16.92
N LYS A 145 -3.37 -6.55 -16.77
CA LYS A 145 -2.06 -7.19 -16.97
C LYS A 145 -1.45 -6.97 -18.36
N GLY A 146 -2.26 -6.72 -19.38
CA GLY A 146 -1.79 -6.43 -20.75
C GLY A 146 -1.47 -4.96 -21.01
N ILE A 147 -1.77 -4.05 -20.06
CA ILE A 147 -1.58 -2.60 -20.18
C ILE A 147 -0.47 -2.12 -19.25
N ALA A 148 -0.43 -2.64 -18.02
CA ALA A 148 0.59 -2.36 -17.04
C ALA A 148 1.94 -2.96 -17.45
N SER A 149 3.05 -2.29 -17.10
CA SER A 149 4.40 -2.86 -17.26
C SER A 149 4.70 -3.93 -16.21
N ALA A 150 4.10 -3.80 -15.02
CA ALA A 150 4.14 -4.78 -13.95
C ALA A 150 2.85 -4.66 -13.11
N ILE A 151 2.38 -5.80 -12.60
CA ILE A 151 1.20 -5.86 -11.72
C ILE A 151 1.36 -7.00 -10.72
N THR A 152 1.05 -6.75 -9.45
CA THR A 152 1.03 -7.80 -8.43
C THR A 152 -0.25 -8.64 -8.54
N PRO A 153 -0.16 -9.98 -8.47
CA PRO A 153 -1.35 -10.83 -8.44
C PRO A 153 -2.03 -10.83 -7.07
N VAL A 154 -3.31 -11.17 -7.04
CA VAL A 154 -4.05 -11.49 -5.81
C VAL A 154 -4.81 -12.79 -6.04
N PRO A 155 -4.54 -13.87 -5.26
CA PRO A 155 -3.52 -14.00 -4.21
C PRO A 155 -2.09 -14.14 -4.74
N GLY A 156 -1.10 -14.12 -3.85
CA GLY A 156 0.31 -14.40 -4.15
C GLY A 156 1.19 -13.16 -4.39
N GLY A 157 0.62 -11.94 -4.25
CA GLY A 157 1.35 -10.68 -4.34
C GLY A 157 1.70 -10.09 -2.97
N VAL A 158 1.22 -8.89 -2.71
CA VAL A 158 1.54 -8.08 -1.51
C VAL A 158 1.30 -8.84 -0.20
N GLY A 159 0.22 -9.63 -0.09
CA GLY A 159 -0.10 -10.37 1.12
C GLY A 159 1.01 -11.34 1.55
N SER A 160 1.64 -12.03 0.60
CA SER A 160 2.76 -12.94 0.87
C SER A 160 4.00 -12.18 1.40
N VAL A 161 4.29 -11.02 0.84
CA VAL A 161 5.41 -10.17 1.26
C VAL A 161 5.11 -9.52 2.63
N THR A 162 3.85 -9.15 2.90
CA THR A 162 3.43 -8.61 4.21
C THR A 162 3.81 -9.55 5.36
N THR A 163 3.61 -10.86 5.18
CA THR A 163 3.99 -11.85 6.20
C THR A 163 5.50 -11.84 6.47
N THR A 164 6.31 -11.69 5.43
CA THR A 164 7.77 -11.58 5.57
C THR A 164 8.17 -10.29 6.27
N MET A 165 7.54 -9.16 5.94
CA MET A 165 7.78 -7.89 6.62
C MET A 165 7.41 -7.94 8.11
N MET A 166 6.39 -8.70 8.47
CA MET A 166 6.02 -8.90 9.87
C MET A 166 7.10 -9.67 10.64
N LEU A 167 7.68 -10.71 10.04
CA LEU A 167 8.80 -11.45 10.65
C LEU A 167 10.04 -10.56 10.81
N GLU A 168 10.35 -9.74 9.81
CA GLU A 168 11.41 -8.74 9.87
C GLU A 168 11.17 -7.73 11.01
N ALA A 169 9.94 -7.23 11.16
CA ALA A 169 9.60 -6.28 12.22
C ALA A 169 9.73 -6.88 13.62
N VAL A 170 9.41 -8.19 13.80
CA VAL A 170 9.67 -8.91 15.06
C VAL A 170 11.18 -8.96 15.34
N TYR A 171 11.99 -9.27 14.32
CA TYR A 171 13.44 -9.31 14.46
C TYR A 171 14.00 -7.92 14.81
N GLU A 172 13.55 -6.87 14.14
CA GLU A 172 13.93 -5.48 14.45
C GLU A 172 13.57 -5.10 15.88
N ALA A 173 12.34 -5.43 16.34
CA ALA A 173 11.87 -5.14 17.69
C ALA A 173 12.66 -5.87 18.80
N TYR A 174 13.18 -7.05 18.48
CA TYR A 174 14.01 -7.81 19.42
C TYR A 174 15.40 -7.18 19.62
N HIS A 175 15.92 -6.46 18.61
CA HIS A 175 17.26 -5.86 18.62
C HIS A 175 17.26 -4.35 18.91
N ALA A 176 16.07 -3.74 19.06
CA ALA A 176 15.90 -2.33 19.40
C ALA A 176 15.89 -2.12 20.93
#